data_674d084c00ca139480283fa3cc0d59e3
#
_entry.id   674d084c00ca139480283fa3cc0d59e3
#
_cell.length_a   1.000
_cell.length_b   1.000
_cell.length_c   1.000
_cell.angle_alpha   90.00
_cell.angle_beta   90.00
_cell.angle_gamma   90.00
#
_symmetry.space_group_name_H-M   'P 1'
#
loop_
_entity.id
_entity.type
_entity.pdbx_description
1 polymer ?
#
loop_
_entity_poly.entity_id
_entity_poly.type
_entity_poly.pdbx_seq_one_letter_code
_entity_poly.pdbx_strand_id
1 'polypeptide(L)'
;MKILIVGGGGREHAIAWKLSKENDVEKIYCAPGNAGISEVAQCLNISDSDIKNLVKFAKENSIDLTVVGPEVPLVNGIVDEFEKENLKIFGPNKDCARFEGSKAFSKDFMIRHNIPTAKYKEYISLDEAINEIDSFGYPVVIKADGLAGGKGVVIPENREDAIETLREMMDDKKFGSAGEKIVVEEFLSGIETSILAFVDNNTIVPMVSAKDHKKVYNFEKGPNTGGMGTFSPSEIYTDELSKEISENILNRTLQGFKKDNLNYKGVLFIGLMITEDGPKVLEYNVRFGDPETQSVLFRLETDLHKIIEAILDDKLKDIEINYKKEEVVCVMLTSGGYPEDYEKGKGITGLENLDEDIVVFHSGTKLLDGNLVTNGGRVIGITTSADSVEEAAKKVYKNIEKINFEGMHYRTDIGRGEKIC
;
A
#
# COMPACT_ATOMS: atom_id res chain seq x y z
N MET A 1 2.45 -6.25 25.88
CA MET A 1 3.63 -5.90 25.07
C MET A 1 3.62 -4.42 24.69
N LYS A 2 4.80 -3.83 24.44
CA LYS A 2 4.97 -2.45 23.93
C LYS A 2 5.34 -2.52 22.45
N ILE A 3 4.60 -1.82 21.62
CA ILE A 3 4.79 -1.84 20.17
C ILE A 3 5.18 -0.44 19.66
N LEU A 4 6.15 -0.39 18.75
CA LEU A 4 6.50 0.81 17.99
C LEU A 4 6.01 0.63 16.54
N ILE A 5 5.21 1.57 16.05
CA ILE A 5 4.81 1.64 14.64
C ILE A 5 5.62 2.75 13.97
N VAL A 6 6.26 2.43 12.84
CA VAL A 6 7.02 3.40 12.04
C VAL A 6 6.14 3.87 10.88
N GLY A 7 5.96 5.20 10.77
CA GLY A 7 5.13 5.86 9.77
C GLY A 7 4.05 6.74 10.39
N GLY A 8 3.17 7.31 9.58
CA GLY A 8 2.15 8.24 10.06
C GLY A 8 0.97 8.46 9.10
N GLY A 9 0.74 7.51 8.19
CA GLY A 9 -0.38 7.54 7.23
C GLY A 9 -1.62 6.79 7.71
N GLY A 10 -2.58 6.63 6.83
CA GLY A 10 -3.83 5.90 7.09
C GLY A 10 -3.62 4.42 7.36
N ARG A 11 -2.66 3.82 6.69
CA ARG A 11 -2.20 2.45 6.91
C ARG A 11 -1.69 2.26 8.34
N GLU A 12 -0.81 3.15 8.80
CA GLU A 12 -0.26 3.09 10.16
C GLU A 12 -1.36 3.33 11.20
N HIS A 13 -2.33 4.21 10.90
CA HIS A 13 -3.48 4.38 11.77
C HIS A 13 -4.33 3.10 11.87
N ALA A 14 -4.60 2.42 10.75
CA ALA A 14 -5.34 1.16 10.75
C ALA A 14 -4.59 0.05 11.53
N ILE A 15 -3.27 -0.02 11.41
CA ILE A 15 -2.42 -0.94 12.19
C ILE A 15 -2.51 -0.60 13.70
N ALA A 16 -2.35 0.67 14.06
CA ALA A 16 -2.45 1.12 15.45
C ALA A 16 -3.84 0.84 16.05
N TRP A 17 -4.91 1.12 15.30
CA TRP A 17 -6.30 0.85 15.68
C TRP A 17 -6.57 -0.65 15.89
N LYS A 18 -6.04 -1.52 15.01
CA LYS A 18 -6.19 -2.96 15.17
C LYS A 18 -5.47 -3.45 16.43
N LEU A 19 -4.21 -3.08 16.60
CA LEU A 19 -3.38 -3.47 17.74
C LEU A 19 -3.91 -2.92 19.07
N SER A 20 -4.51 -1.72 19.09
CA SER A 20 -5.07 -1.14 20.33
C SER A 20 -6.27 -1.89 20.90
N LYS A 21 -6.88 -2.79 20.13
CA LYS A 21 -8.00 -3.65 20.56
C LYS A 21 -7.55 -5.00 21.10
N GLU A 22 -6.27 -5.31 21.05
CA GLU A 22 -5.71 -6.61 21.40
C GLU A 22 -5.27 -6.60 22.88
N ASN A 23 -5.72 -7.59 23.66
CA ASN A 23 -5.53 -7.62 25.11
C ASN A 23 -4.05 -7.71 25.53
N ASP A 24 -3.20 -8.31 24.71
CA ASP A 24 -1.78 -8.47 25.00
C ASP A 24 -0.94 -7.23 24.66
N VAL A 25 -1.54 -6.20 24.06
CA VAL A 25 -0.90 -4.93 23.70
C VAL A 25 -1.14 -3.91 24.82
N GLU A 26 -0.09 -3.61 25.59
CA GLU A 26 -0.13 -2.69 26.72
C GLU A 26 0.02 -1.23 26.27
N LYS A 27 0.93 -0.99 25.32
CA LYS A 27 1.25 0.37 24.87
C LYS A 27 1.71 0.40 23.43
N ILE A 28 1.21 1.38 22.69
CA ILE A 28 1.60 1.65 21.32
C ILE A 28 2.28 3.00 21.24
N TYR A 29 3.42 3.04 20.54
CA TYR A 29 4.10 4.24 20.10
C TYR A 29 4.03 4.31 18.57
N CYS A 30 3.99 5.52 18.01
CA CYS A 30 4.01 5.71 16.57
C CYS A 30 4.96 6.85 16.19
N ALA A 31 5.81 6.64 15.20
CA ALA A 31 6.84 7.59 14.78
C ALA A 31 6.79 7.85 13.26
N PRO A 32 6.43 9.07 12.82
CA PRO A 32 6.01 10.22 13.61
C PRO A 32 4.54 10.14 14.09
N GLY A 33 3.67 9.32 13.44
CA GLY A 33 2.23 9.30 13.68
C GLY A 33 1.51 10.50 13.04
N ASN A 34 0.22 10.66 13.40
CA ASN A 34 -0.64 11.77 12.99
C ASN A 34 -1.68 12.08 14.08
N ALA A 35 -2.57 13.05 13.83
CA ALA A 35 -3.55 13.48 14.82
C ALA A 35 -4.51 12.35 15.26
N GLY A 36 -4.98 11.50 14.36
CA GLY A 36 -5.87 10.39 14.72
C GLY A 36 -5.13 9.24 15.41
N ILE A 37 -3.91 8.95 15.01
CA ILE A 37 -3.07 7.94 15.69
C ILE A 37 -2.85 8.33 17.14
N SER A 38 -2.78 9.63 17.46
CA SER A 38 -2.58 10.09 18.85
C SER A 38 -3.73 9.72 19.80
N GLU A 39 -4.88 9.29 19.31
CA GLU A 39 -6.01 8.83 20.10
C GLU A 39 -5.81 7.40 20.64
N VAL A 40 -5.02 6.58 19.93
CA VAL A 40 -4.79 5.16 20.26
C VAL A 40 -3.33 4.82 20.52
N ALA A 41 -2.40 5.74 20.25
CA ALA A 41 -0.96 5.56 20.42
C ALA A 41 -0.27 6.85 20.88
N GLN A 42 0.90 6.72 21.49
CA GLN A 42 1.76 7.87 21.78
C GLN A 42 2.59 8.21 20.53
N CYS A 43 2.28 9.33 19.87
CA CYS A 43 3.07 9.84 18.75
C CYS A 43 4.41 10.40 19.22
N LEU A 44 5.47 10.13 18.43
CA LEU A 44 6.84 10.54 18.71
C LEU A 44 7.31 11.54 17.66
N ASN A 45 8.07 12.54 18.09
CA ASN A 45 8.70 13.45 17.15
C ASN A 45 10.02 12.86 16.59
N ILE A 46 9.90 11.70 15.93
CA ILE A 46 11.00 11.01 15.24
C ILE A 46 10.50 10.71 13.83
N SER A 47 11.25 11.14 12.81
CA SER A 47 10.92 10.82 11.42
C SER A 47 11.03 9.30 11.18
N ASP A 48 10.16 8.77 10.32
CA ASP A 48 10.21 7.38 9.84
C ASP A 48 11.51 7.02 9.10
N SER A 49 12.20 8.01 8.56
CA SER A 49 13.51 7.86 7.92
C SER A 49 14.70 7.98 8.89
N ASP A 50 14.48 8.37 10.14
CA ASP A 50 15.55 8.49 11.16
C ASP A 50 15.76 7.15 11.90
N ILE A 51 16.27 6.17 11.16
CA ILE A 51 16.49 4.80 11.65
C ILE A 51 17.29 4.78 12.94
N LYS A 52 18.32 5.63 13.05
CA LYS A 52 19.21 5.68 14.22
C LYS A 52 18.45 6.03 15.50
N ASN A 53 17.60 7.06 15.44
CA ASN A 53 16.83 7.47 16.62
C ASN A 53 15.66 6.51 16.89
N LEU A 54 15.09 5.85 15.88
CA LEU A 54 14.10 4.77 16.06
C LEU A 54 14.70 3.57 16.81
N VAL A 55 15.89 3.09 16.41
CA VAL A 55 16.61 2.01 17.12
C VAL A 55 16.91 2.42 18.57
N LYS A 56 17.44 3.64 18.77
CA LYS A 56 17.73 4.15 20.10
C LYS A 56 16.48 4.17 20.98
N PHE A 57 15.37 4.71 20.47
CA PHE A 57 14.10 4.76 21.18
C PHE A 57 13.61 3.37 21.55
N ALA A 58 13.67 2.42 20.63
CA ALA A 58 13.23 1.04 20.86
C ALA A 58 14.01 0.38 21.99
N LYS A 59 15.35 0.58 22.07
CA LYS A 59 16.20 0.09 23.15
C LYS A 59 15.88 0.73 24.50
N GLU A 60 15.84 2.07 24.54
CA GLU A 60 15.65 2.83 25.78
C GLU A 60 14.27 2.59 26.41
N ASN A 61 13.25 2.28 25.61
CA ASN A 61 11.88 2.06 26.07
C ASN A 61 11.48 0.59 26.15
N SER A 62 12.41 -0.34 25.89
CA SER A 62 12.16 -1.79 25.92
C SER A 62 10.96 -2.15 25.03
N ILE A 63 11.02 -1.76 23.75
CA ILE A 63 9.99 -2.11 22.76
C ILE A 63 10.08 -3.60 22.45
N ASP A 64 8.95 -4.31 22.59
CA ASP A 64 8.86 -5.75 22.35
C ASP A 64 8.78 -6.07 20.85
N LEU A 65 8.13 -5.20 20.07
CA LEU A 65 7.92 -5.39 18.63
C LEU A 65 7.88 -4.03 17.91
N THR A 66 8.57 -3.93 16.78
CA THR A 66 8.44 -2.79 15.86
C THR A 66 7.75 -3.22 14.58
N VAL A 67 6.78 -2.41 14.08
CA VAL A 67 6.05 -2.64 12.84
C VAL A 67 6.34 -1.50 11.88
N VAL A 68 6.84 -1.81 10.67
CA VAL A 68 7.17 -0.79 9.66
C VAL A 68 6.03 -0.66 8.68
N GLY A 69 5.48 0.55 8.56
CA GLY A 69 4.40 0.84 7.62
C GLY A 69 4.89 1.22 6.22
N PRO A 70 5.70 2.29 6.03
CA PRO A 70 6.08 2.78 4.71
C PRO A 70 7.30 2.04 4.12
N GLU A 71 7.44 2.14 2.80
CA GLU A 71 8.49 1.49 2.03
C GLU A 71 9.88 2.11 2.21
N VAL A 72 9.96 3.43 2.40
CA VAL A 72 11.23 4.16 2.44
C VAL A 72 12.18 3.64 3.53
N PRO A 73 11.78 3.51 4.81
CA PRO A 73 12.65 2.94 5.83
C PRO A 73 13.02 1.48 5.56
N LEU A 74 12.15 0.67 4.93
CA LEU A 74 12.45 -0.72 4.55
C LEU A 74 13.58 -0.77 3.52
N VAL A 75 13.46 0.01 2.45
CA VAL A 75 14.50 0.10 1.40
C VAL A 75 15.82 0.66 1.96
N ASN A 76 15.74 1.54 2.95
CA ASN A 76 16.91 2.08 3.64
C ASN A 76 17.55 1.11 4.67
N GLY A 77 16.90 -0.06 4.92
CA GLY A 77 17.46 -1.13 5.74
C GLY A 77 17.16 -1.00 7.23
N ILE A 78 16.02 -0.45 7.62
CA ILE A 78 15.62 -0.34 9.03
C ILE A 78 15.59 -1.71 9.71
N VAL A 79 15.15 -2.77 9.01
CA VAL A 79 15.07 -4.12 9.57
C VAL A 79 16.45 -4.62 9.94
N ASP A 80 17.42 -4.48 9.03
CA ASP A 80 18.80 -4.90 9.24
C ASP A 80 19.46 -4.18 10.43
N GLU A 81 19.15 -2.88 10.62
CA GLU A 81 19.68 -2.10 11.76
C GLU A 81 19.06 -2.53 13.10
N PHE A 82 17.76 -2.86 13.13
CA PHE A 82 17.09 -3.38 14.33
C PHE A 82 17.58 -4.78 14.69
N GLU A 83 17.73 -5.67 13.70
CA GLU A 83 18.24 -7.04 13.90
C GLU A 83 19.68 -7.05 14.44
N LYS A 84 20.57 -6.16 13.98
CA LYS A 84 21.92 -5.99 14.52
C LYS A 84 21.94 -5.70 16.03
N GLU A 85 20.89 -5.06 16.51
CA GLU A 85 20.72 -4.72 17.92
C GLU A 85 19.84 -5.73 18.70
N ASN A 86 19.47 -6.86 18.05
CA ASN A 86 18.60 -7.90 18.58
C ASN A 86 17.19 -7.38 18.97
N LEU A 87 16.68 -6.41 18.23
CA LEU A 87 15.34 -5.86 18.39
C LEU A 87 14.37 -6.53 17.40
N LYS A 88 13.21 -7.00 17.89
CA LYS A 88 12.19 -7.58 17.01
C LYS A 88 11.56 -6.51 16.14
N ILE A 89 11.51 -6.76 14.84
CA ILE A 89 10.94 -5.86 13.86
C ILE A 89 10.21 -6.65 12.77
N PHE A 90 9.03 -6.15 12.36
CA PHE A 90 8.23 -6.72 11.30
C PHE A 90 8.32 -5.88 10.03
N GLY A 91 8.78 -6.50 8.98
CA GLY A 91 8.99 -5.99 7.65
C GLY A 91 10.13 -6.76 6.97
N PRO A 92 10.23 -6.74 5.64
CA PRO A 92 11.33 -7.38 4.93
C PRO A 92 12.64 -6.63 5.14
N ASN A 93 13.74 -7.38 5.19
CA ASN A 93 15.08 -6.82 5.23
C ASN A 93 15.43 -6.05 3.94
N LYS A 94 16.53 -5.33 3.94
CA LYS A 94 16.94 -4.46 2.83
C LYS A 94 17.03 -5.19 1.49
N ASP A 95 17.50 -6.43 1.48
CA ASP A 95 17.63 -7.22 0.25
C ASP A 95 16.24 -7.59 -0.33
N CYS A 96 15.30 -7.99 0.52
CA CYS A 96 13.93 -8.25 0.13
C CYS A 96 13.15 -6.96 -0.19
N ALA A 97 13.48 -5.82 0.44
CA ALA A 97 12.83 -4.54 0.14
C ALA A 97 13.11 -4.04 -1.30
N ARG A 98 14.09 -4.61 -1.99
CA ARG A 98 14.36 -4.36 -3.41
C ARG A 98 13.18 -4.71 -4.32
N PHE A 99 12.26 -5.58 -3.92
CA PHE A 99 11.06 -5.88 -4.71
C PHE A 99 10.17 -4.65 -4.94
N GLU A 100 10.19 -3.66 -4.05
CA GLU A 100 9.55 -2.36 -4.26
C GLU A 100 10.56 -1.28 -4.64
N GLY A 101 11.78 -1.36 -4.11
CA GLY A 101 12.84 -0.40 -4.33
C GLY A 101 13.45 -0.40 -5.74
N SER A 102 13.29 -1.50 -6.52
CA SER A 102 13.77 -1.62 -7.89
C SER A 102 12.80 -2.46 -8.71
N LYS A 103 12.17 -1.83 -9.70
CA LYS A 103 11.26 -2.49 -10.62
C LYS A 103 11.98 -3.46 -11.54
N ALA A 104 13.21 -3.11 -11.95
CA ALA A 104 14.06 -3.98 -12.76
C ALA A 104 14.40 -5.28 -12.00
N PHE A 105 14.81 -5.19 -10.72
CA PHE A 105 15.05 -6.36 -9.89
C PHE A 105 13.79 -7.25 -9.77
N SER A 106 12.64 -6.63 -9.52
CA SER A 106 11.36 -7.33 -9.40
C SER A 106 10.98 -8.05 -10.69
N LYS A 107 11.16 -7.40 -11.84
CA LYS A 107 10.89 -8.00 -13.16
C LYS A 107 11.85 -9.14 -13.50
N ASP A 108 13.14 -8.96 -13.26
CA ASP A 108 14.13 -10.02 -13.46
C ASP A 108 13.79 -11.27 -12.62
N PHE A 109 13.43 -11.07 -11.35
CA PHE A 109 12.97 -12.15 -10.49
C PHE A 109 11.75 -12.87 -11.06
N MET A 110 10.73 -12.12 -11.52
CA MET A 110 9.51 -12.72 -12.09
C MET A 110 9.84 -13.61 -13.31
N ILE A 111 10.68 -13.12 -14.21
CA ILE A 111 11.09 -13.89 -15.41
C ILE A 111 11.88 -15.14 -15.04
N ARG A 112 12.90 -15.02 -14.16
CA ARG A 112 13.74 -16.16 -13.74
C ARG A 112 12.92 -17.26 -13.05
N HIS A 113 11.83 -16.90 -12.39
CA HIS A 113 10.98 -17.82 -11.65
C HIS A 113 9.66 -18.15 -12.37
N ASN A 114 9.51 -17.76 -13.65
CA ASN A 114 8.35 -18.01 -14.48
C ASN A 114 7.03 -17.49 -13.88
N ILE A 115 7.09 -16.34 -13.17
CA ILE A 115 5.91 -15.67 -12.66
C ILE A 115 5.31 -14.83 -13.78
N PRO A 116 4.00 -14.98 -14.09
CA PRO A 116 3.37 -14.23 -15.17
C PRO A 116 3.45 -12.72 -14.94
N THR A 117 4.00 -12.00 -15.91
CA THR A 117 4.12 -10.53 -15.90
C THR A 117 4.21 -10.00 -17.31
N ALA A 118 4.10 -8.68 -17.50
CA ALA A 118 4.28 -8.03 -18.81
C ALA A 118 5.69 -8.24 -19.36
N LYS A 119 5.81 -8.32 -20.69
CA LYS A 119 7.12 -8.23 -21.35
C LYS A 119 7.75 -6.89 -21.01
N TYR A 120 9.06 -6.89 -20.77
CA TYR A 120 9.76 -5.68 -20.37
C TYR A 120 11.19 -5.66 -20.90
N LYS A 121 11.77 -4.45 -20.89
CA LYS A 121 13.21 -4.24 -21.01
C LYS A 121 13.63 -3.06 -20.15
N GLU A 122 14.82 -3.16 -19.55
CA GLU A 122 15.41 -2.05 -18.78
C GLU A 122 16.38 -1.26 -19.65
N TYR A 123 16.43 0.06 -19.43
CA TYR A 123 17.30 0.98 -20.14
C TYR A 123 18.01 1.92 -19.17
N ILE A 124 19.30 2.13 -19.45
CA ILE A 124 20.16 3.14 -18.78
C ILE A 124 20.62 4.22 -19.78
N SER A 125 20.29 4.05 -21.07
CA SER A 125 20.59 4.99 -22.16
C SER A 125 19.29 5.49 -22.77
N LEU A 126 19.10 6.79 -22.81
CA LEU A 126 17.96 7.44 -23.45
C LEU A 126 17.88 7.12 -24.95
N ASP A 127 19.02 7.19 -25.65
CA ASP A 127 19.07 6.90 -27.10
C ASP A 127 18.66 5.46 -27.41
N GLU A 128 19.09 4.50 -26.59
CA GLU A 128 18.70 3.09 -26.75
C GLU A 128 17.18 2.93 -26.52
N ALA A 129 16.65 3.53 -25.46
CA ALA A 129 15.23 3.49 -25.16
C ALA A 129 14.38 4.10 -26.30
N ILE A 130 14.76 5.25 -26.83
CA ILE A 130 14.07 5.92 -27.95
C ILE A 130 14.11 5.06 -29.22
N ASN A 131 15.23 4.40 -29.51
CA ASN A 131 15.38 3.59 -30.70
C ASN A 131 14.54 2.31 -30.68
N GLU A 132 14.24 1.77 -29.49
CA GLU A 132 13.55 0.50 -29.33
C GLU A 132 12.10 0.62 -28.85
N ILE A 133 11.63 1.82 -28.47
CA ILE A 133 10.32 2.04 -27.84
C ILE A 133 9.16 1.46 -28.66
N ASP A 134 9.23 1.55 -29.98
CA ASP A 134 8.19 1.06 -30.89
C ASP A 134 8.00 -0.46 -30.83
N SER A 135 8.98 -1.21 -30.33
CA SER A 135 8.92 -2.66 -30.20
C SER A 135 7.90 -3.15 -29.15
N PHE A 136 7.45 -2.27 -28.27
CA PHE A 136 6.45 -2.57 -27.25
C PHE A 136 5.01 -2.31 -27.70
N GLY A 137 4.82 -1.58 -28.81
CA GLY A 137 3.51 -1.10 -29.24
C GLY A 137 3.00 0.05 -28.38
N TYR A 138 1.77 0.51 -28.66
CA TYR A 138 1.12 1.59 -27.92
C TYR A 138 -0.32 1.20 -27.55
N PRO A 139 -0.80 1.59 -26.34
CA PRO A 139 -0.06 2.30 -25.29
C PRO A 139 1.17 1.50 -24.81
N VAL A 140 2.16 2.20 -24.25
CA VAL A 140 3.35 1.58 -23.64
C VAL A 140 3.48 2.03 -22.19
N VAL A 141 4.04 1.18 -21.31
CA VAL A 141 4.22 1.54 -19.89
C VAL A 141 5.69 1.87 -19.63
N ILE A 142 5.96 3.09 -19.15
CA ILE A 142 7.31 3.54 -18.80
C ILE A 142 7.36 3.80 -17.30
N LYS A 143 8.32 3.14 -16.62
CA LYS A 143 8.46 3.19 -15.15
C LYS A 143 9.86 3.63 -14.75
N ALA A 144 9.97 4.59 -13.83
CA ALA A 144 11.23 4.86 -13.13
C ALA A 144 11.58 3.68 -12.21
N ASP A 145 12.86 3.26 -12.16
CA ASP A 145 13.27 2.04 -11.45
C ASP A 145 13.27 2.18 -9.93
N GLY A 146 13.33 3.40 -9.38
CA GLY A 146 13.34 3.64 -7.93
C GLY A 146 11.98 3.97 -7.33
N LEU A 147 11.98 4.29 -6.03
CA LEU A 147 10.82 4.84 -5.35
C LEU A 147 10.47 6.22 -5.90
N ALA A 148 9.26 6.42 -6.37
CA ALA A 148 8.79 7.67 -6.99
C ALA A 148 7.42 8.11 -6.43
N GLY A 149 7.04 7.65 -5.21
CA GLY A 149 5.81 8.05 -4.54
C GLY A 149 4.53 7.79 -5.34
N GLY A 150 4.48 6.70 -6.11
CA GLY A 150 3.34 6.35 -6.97
C GLY A 150 3.24 7.16 -8.28
N LYS A 151 4.16 8.09 -8.53
CA LYS A 151 4.14 8.97 -9.71
C LYS A 151 5.12 8.53 -10.82
N GLY A 152 5.93 7.51 -10.57
CA GLY A 152 6.99 7.04 -11.48
C GLY A 152 6.50 6.14 -12.61
N VAL A 153 5.20 6.05 -12.88
CA VAL A 153 4.59 5.24 -13.94
C VAL A 153 3.80 6.15 -14.87
N VAL A 154 4.15 6.15 -16.16
CA VAL A 154 3.47 6.90 -17.22
C VAL A 154 3.10 5.92 -18.34
N ILE A 155 1.94 6.13 -18.94
CA ILE A 155 1.40 5.26 -20.00
C ILE A 155 1.15 6.10 -21.26
N PRO A 156 2.17 6.37 -22.08
CA PRO A 156 2.02 7.08 -23.35
C PRO A 156 1.20 6.29 -24.36
N GLU A 157 0.34 7.00 -25.08
CA GLU A 157 -0.54 6.41 -26.09
C GLU A 157 0.07 6.39 -27.51
N ASN A 158 1.18 7.12 -27.69
CA ASN A 158 1.87 7.26 -28.97
C ASN A 158 3.37 7.47 -28.77
N ARG A 159 4.12 7.48 -29.90
CA ARG A 159 5.58 7.60 -29.89
C ARG A 159 6.08 8.95 -29.37
N GLU A 160 5.41 10.00 -29.74
CA GLU A 160 5.79 11.38 -29.38
C GLU A 160 5.74 11.55 -27.87
N ASP A 161 4.63 11.19 -27.25
CA ASP A 161 4.45 11.24 -25.78
C ASP A 161 5.42 10.31 -25.04
N ALA A 162 5.73 9.13 -25.66
CA ALA A 162 6.68 8.19 -25.08
C ALA A 162 8.11 8.78 -25.05
N ILE A 163 8.55 9.44 -26.13
CA ILE A 163 9.85 10.10 -26.19
C ILE A 163 9.93 11.26 -25.19
N GLU A 164 8.87 12.06 -25.08
CA GLU A 164 8.81 13.13 -24.08
C GLU A 164 8.93 12.58 -22.67
N THR A 165 8.17 11.54 -22.35
CA THR A 165 8.24 10.85 -21.05
C THR A 165 9.64 10.31 -20.75
N LEU A 166 10.30 9.67 -21.73
CA LEU A 166 11.66 9.17 -21.57
C LEU A 166 12.66 10.30 -21.26
N ARG A 167 12.54 11.45 -21.92
CA ARG A 167 13.38 12.63 -21.68
C ARG A 167 13.13 13.21 -20.30
N GLU A 168 11.86 13.42 -19.90
CA GLU A 168 11.52 13.92 -18.57
C GLU A 168 12.10 13.03 -17.45
N MET A 169 12.02 11.70 -17.62
CA MET A 169 12.50 10.78 -16.61
C MET A 169 14.03 10.70 -16.55
N MET A 170 14.71 10.57 -17.70
CA MET A 170 16.14 10.26 -17.77
C MET A 170 17.03 11.51 -17.85
N ASP A 171 16.68 12.52 -18.67
CA ASP A 171 17.49 13.72 -18.86
C ASP A 171 17.14 14.79 -17.82
N ASP A 172 15.86 15.14 -17.67
CA ASP A 172 15.41 16.18 -16.76
C ASP A 172 15.41 15.73 -15.30
N LYS A 173 15.66 14.42 -15.05
CA LYS A 173 15.72 13.81 -13.73
C LYS A 173 14.50 14.10 -12.85
N LYS A 174 13.31 14.12 -13.46
CA LYS A 174 12.02 14.41 -12.78
C LYS A 174 11.82 13.59 -11.48
N PHE A 175 12.41 12.39 -11.40
CA PHE A 175 12.37 11.52 -10.23
C PHE A 175 13.75 11.35 -9.57
N GLY A 176 14.68 12.30 -9.76
CA GLY A 176 16.03 12.23 -9.22
C GLY A 176 16.77 10.97 -9.68
N SER A 177 17.48 10.30 -8.78
CA SER A 177 18.21 9.06 -9.11
C SER A 177 17.32 7.88 -9.52
N ALA A 178 16.03 7.88 -9.17
CA ALA A 178 15.09 6.83 -9.59
C ALA A 178 14.85 6.82 -11.10
N GLY A 179 15.07 7.93 -11.80
CA GLY A 179 14.96 8.05 -13.25
C GLY A 179 16.25 7.72 -14.03
N GLU A 180 17.36 7.44 -13.37
CA GLU A 180 18.63 7.06 -14.05
C GLU A 180 18.54 5.69 -14.76
N LYS A 181 17.63 4.85 -14.32
CA LYS A 181 17.24 3.60 -14.96
C LYS A 181 15.73 3.58 -15.12
N ILE A 182 15.25 3.12 -16.24
CA ILE A 182 13.84 2.94 -16.53
C ILE A 182 13.53 1.49 -16.92
N VAL A 183 12.29 1.09 -16.67
CA VAL A 183 11.71 -0.15 -17.15
C VAL A 183 10.59 0.20 -18.13
N VAL A 184 10.67 -0.31 -19.36
CA VAL A 184 9.62 -0.20 -20.36
C VAL A 184 8.91 -1.54 -20.47
N GLU A 185 7.57 -1.51 -20.44
CA GLU A 185 6.72 -2.70 -20.46
C GLU A 185 5.65 -2.62 -21.56
N GLU A 186 5.23 -3.77 -22.08
CA GLU A 186 3.99 -3.85 -22.84
C GLU A 186 2.80 -3.43 -21.98
N PHE A 187 1.83 -2.77 -22.58
CA PHE A 187 0.58 -2.45 -21.89
C PHE A 187 -0.29 -3.69 -21.76
N LEU A 188 -0.74 -4.01 -20.57
CA LEU A 188 -1.68 -5.11 -20.32
C LEU A 188 -3.10 -4.57 -20.24
N SER A 189 -3.99 -5.16 -21.03
CA SER A 189 -5.44 -4.92 -20.96
C SER A 189 -6.10 -5.92 -20.01
N GLY A 190 -7.01 -5.45 -19.16
CA GLY A 190 -7.72 -6.31 -18.23
C GLY A 190 -8.31 -5.54 -17.06
N ILE A 191 -8.55 -6.24 -15.97
CA ILE A 191 -9.09 -5.65 -14.74
C ILE A 191 -7.97 -5.61 -13.70
N GLU A 192 -7.63 -4.41 -13.21
CA GLU A 192 -6.64 -4.24 -12.17
C GLU A 192 -7.22 -4.65 -10.81
N THR A 193 -6.45 -5.42 -10.07
CA THR A 193 -6.75 -5.82 -8.69
C THR A 193 -5.47 -5.94 -7.88
N SER A 194 -5.59 -6.14 -6.58
CA SER A 194 -4.44 -6.33 -5.70
C SER A 194 -4.70 -7.41 -4.66
N ILE A 195 -3.62 -8.04 -4.22
CA ILE A 195 -3.63 -9.02 -3.14
C ILE A 195 -2.59 -8.61 -2.12
N LEU A 196 -2.99 -8.60 -0.86
CA LEU A 196 -2.06 -8.56 0.26
C LEU A 196 -1.87 -9.98 0.77
N ALA A 197 -0.64 -10.33 1.10
CA ALA A 197 -0.33 -11.62 1.68
C ALA A 197 0.64 -11.48 2.85
N PHE A 198 0.42 -12.25 3.90
CA PHE A 198 1.41 -12.50 4.94
C PHE A 198 2.44 -13.50 4.43
N VAL A 199 3.71 -13.24 4.71
CA VAL A 199 4.82 -14.05 4.20
C VAL A 199 5.83 -14.33 5.29
N ASP A 200 6.18 -15.60 5.45
CA ASP A 200 7.39 -16.05 6.13
C ASP A 200 8.27 -16.87 5.17
N ASN A 201 9.39 -17.40 5.64
CA ASN A 201 10.31 -18.19 4.80
C ASN A 201 9.69 -19.49 4.22
N ASN A 202 8.59 -19.93 4.77
CA ASN A 202 7.98 -21.23 4.44
C ASN A 202 6.65 -21.11 3.71
N THR A 203 5.94 -19.97 3.88
CA THR A 203 4.53 -19.86 3.56
C THR A 203 4.18 -18.46 3.07
N ILE A 204 3.27 -18.39 2.09
CA ILE A 204 2.57 -17.16 1.71
C ILE A 204 1.08 -17.41 1.95
N VAL A 205 0.45 -16.57 2.78
CA VAL A 205 -0.98 -16.66 3.10
C VAL A 205 -1.67 -15.39 2.60
N PRO A 206 -2.49 -15.47 1.54
CA PRO A 206 -3.23 -14.31 1.08
C PRO A 206 -4.25 -13.85 2.13
N MET A 207 -4.40 -12.54 2.27
CA MET A 207 -5.45 -11.92 3.07
C MET A 207 -6.77 -11.91 2.28
N VAL A 208 -7.86 -11.49 2.94
CA VAL A 208 -9.11 -11.24 2.22
C VAL A 208 -8.90 -10.22 1.11
N SER A 209 -9.57 -10.41 -0.01
CA SER A 209 -9.45 -9.52 -1.16
C SER A 209 -9.97 -8.12 -0.85
N ALA A 210 -9.36 -7.12 -1.47
CA ALA A 210 -9.83 -5.74 -1.47
C ALA A 210 -9.67 -5.15 -2.88
N LYS A 211 -10.60 -4.30 -3.28
CA LYS A 211 -10.50 -3.53 -4.53
C LYS A 211 -10.18 -2.08 -4.19
N ASP A 212 -9.04 -1.59 -4.69
CA ASP A 212 -8.65 -0.18 -4.63
C ASP A 212 -9.17 0.58 -5.85
N HIS A 213 -9.41 1.88 -5.68
CA HIS A 213 -9.82 2.81 -6.73
C HIS A 213 -8.74 3.88 -6.90
N LYS A 214 -7.86 3.67 -7.87
CA LYS A 214 -6.65 4.50 -8.04
C LYS A 214 -6.89 5.84 -8.72
N LYS A 215 -7.89 5.95 -9.58
CA LYS A 215 -8.19 7.20 -10.30
C LYS A 215 -8.88 8.21 -9.39
N VAL A 216 -8.51 9.49 -9.53
CA VAL A 216 -9.00 10.57 -8.65
C VAL A 216 -10.49 10.86 -8.82
N TYR A 217 -11.04 10.68 -10.02
CA TYR A 217 -12.44 10.96 -10.31
C TYR A 217 -13.27 9.68 -10.47
N ASN A 218 -14.60 9.83 -10.34
CA ASN A 218 -15.56 8.76 -10.55
C ASN A 218 -15.36 8.08 -11.91
N PHE A 219 -15.76 6.81 -11.98
CA PHE A 219 -15.73 6.00 -13.20
C PHE A 219 -14.34 5.88 -13.83
N GLU A 220 -13.35 5.70 -12.98
CA GLU A 220 -11.94 5.49 -13.36
C GLU A 220 -11.38 6.59 -14.28
N LYS A 221 -11.67 7.87 -13.97
CA LYS A 221 -11.21 9.04 -14.74
C LYS A 221 -10.14 9.82 -13.99
N GLY A 222 -9.34 10.57 -14.75
CA GLY A 222 -8.30 11.46 -14.25
C GLY A 222 -6.98 10.74 -13.93
N PRO A 223 -6.05 11.44 -13.28
CA PRO A 223 -4.74 10.89 -12.92
C PRO A 223 -4.83 9.77 -11.88
N ASN A 224 -3.79 8.94 -11.81
CA ASN A 224 -3.60 7.97 -10.75
C ASN A 224 -3.27 8.67 -9.43
N THR A 225 -3.71 8.05 -8.33
CA THR A 225 -3.48 8.51 -6.96
C THR A 225 -2.86 7.38 -6.14
N GLY A 226 -2.65 7.60 -4.85
CA GLY A 226 -2.33 6.52 -3.91
C GLY A 226 -3.53 5.63 -3.53
N GLY A 227 -4.71 5.86 -4.09
CA GLY A 227 -5.98 5.21 -3.78
C GLY A 227 -7.01 6.17 -3.18
N MET A 228 -8.21 6.20 -3.77
CA MET A 228 -9.33 7.05 -3.37
C MET A 228 -10.32 6.32 -2.46
N GLY A 229 -10.09 5.04 -2.21
CA GLY A 229 -10.85 4.21 -1.31
C GLY A 229 -10.91 2.77 -1.78
N THR A 230 -11.37 1.91 -0.88
CA THR A 230 -11.41 0.46 -1.09
C THR A 230 -12.70 -0.13 -0.57
N PHE A 231 -13.01 -1.32 -1.07
CA PHE A 231 -13.97 -2.20 -0.44
C PHE A 231 -13.45 -3.64 -0.38
N SER A 232 -13.94 -4.42 0.56
CA SER A 232 -13.59 -5.82 0.78
C SER A 232 -14.85 -6.62 1.15
N PRO A 233 -15.13 -7.77 0.50
CA PRO A 233 -14.30 -8.46 -0.49
C PRO A 233 -14.42 -7.83 -1.89
N SER A 234 -13.48 -8.16 -2.77
CA SER A 234 -13.56 -7.84 -4.20
C SER A 234 -14.31 -8.95 -4.94
N GLU A 235 -15.35 -8.60 -5.70
CA GLU A 235 -16.16 -9.55 -6.46
C GLU A 235 -15.37 -10.30 -7.57
N ILE A 236 -14.27 -9.69 -8.03
CA ILE A 236 -13.41 -10.29 -9.06
C ILE A 236 -12.69 -11.53 -8.54
N TYR A 237 -12.49 -11.63 -7.22
CA TYR A 237 -11.67 -12.66 -6.60
C TYR A 237 -12.47 -13.95 -6.39
N THR A 238 -12.77 -14.66 -7.50
CA THR A 238 -13.47 -15.95 -7.47
C THR A 238 -12.55 -17.06 -6.95
N ASP A 239 -13.14 -18.20 -6.58
CA ASP A 239 -12.38 -19.39 -6.15
C ASP A 239 -11.42 -19.88 -7.24
N GLU A 240 -11.83 -19.85 -8.51
CA GLU A 240 -11.01 -20.24 -9.66
C GLU A 240 -9.82 -19.30 -9.81
N LEU A 241 -10.05 -17.98 -9.77
CA LEU A 241 -8.99 -16.98 -9.87
C LEU A 241 -8.04 -17.09 -8.66
N SER A 242 -8.57 -17.29 -7.46
CA SER A 242 -7.79 -17.50 -6.25
C SER A 242 -6.82 -18.68 -6.38
N LYS A 243 -7.32 -19.81 -6.92
CA LYS A 243 -6.51 -21.00 -7.18
C LYS A 243 -5.41 -20.73 -8.20
N GLU A 244 -5.75 -20.09 -9.33
CA GLU A 244 -4.79 -19.75 -10.38
C GLU A 244 -3.68 -18.82 -9.86
N ILE A 245 -4.04 -17.78 -9.12
CA ILE A 245 -3.08 -16.87 -8.48
C ILE A 245 -2.19 -17.64 -7.50
N SER A 246 -2.78 -18.52 -6.69
CA SER A 246 -2.02 -19.32 -5.73
C SER A 246 -0.98 -20.19 -6.42
N GLU A 247 -1.37 -20.91 -7.50
CA GLU A 247 -0.49 -21.83 -8.20
C GLU A 247 0.57 -21.10 -9.05
N ASN A 248 0.17 -20.08 -9.82
CA ASN A 248 1.02 -19.44 -10.83
C ASN A 248 1.81 -18.24 -10.29
N ILE A 249 1.36 -17.61 -9.21
CA ILE A 249 2.00 -16.41 -8.66
C ILE A 249 2.55 -16.69 -7.26
N LEU A 250 1.70 -16.97 -6.26
CA LEU A 250 2.15 -17.06 -4.86
C LEU A 250 3.15 -18.20 -4.64
N ASN A 251 2.84 -19.40 -5.13
CA ASN A 251 3.73 -20.54 -4.99
C ASN A 251 5.05 -20.35 -5.74
N ARG A 252 5.03 -19.77 -6.94
CA ARG A 252 6.25 -19.48 -7.70
C ARG A 252 7.08 -18.38 -7.03
N THR A 253 6.43 -17.36 -6.46
CA THR A 253 7.11 -16.31 -5.68
C THR A 253 7.82 -16.91 -4.47
N LEU A 254 7.13 -17.75 -3.68
CA LEU A 254 7.76 -18.43 -2.53
C LEU A 254 8.94 -19.34 -2.95
N GLN A 255 8.77 -20.10 -4.03
CA GLN A 255 9.85 -20.91 -4.57
C GLN A 255 11.03 -20.07 -5.06
N GLY A 256 10.74 -18.91 -5.66
CA GLY A 256 11.74 -17.94 -6.08
C GLY A 256 12.53 -17.40 -4.88
N PHE A 257 11.85 -16.99 -3.81
CA PHE A 257 12.51 -16.54 -2.59
C PHE A 257 13.48 -17.61 -2.05
N LYS A 258 13.03 -18.86 -1.98
CA LYS A 258 13.87 -19.98 -1.51
C LYS A 258 15.07 -20.23 -2.42
N LYS A 259 14.90 -20.21 -3.75
CA LYS A 259 15.99 -20.44 -4.71
C LYS A 259 17.05 -19.34 -4.70
N ASP A 260 16.61 -18.10 -4.49
CA ASP A 260 17.49 -16.93 -4.45
C ASP A 260 18.03 -16.67 -3.03
N ASN A 261 17.73 -17.54 -2.04
CA ASN A 261 18.10 -17.41 -0.63
C ASN A 261 17.63 -16.08 -0.01
N LEU A 262 16.46 -15.59 -0.40
CA LEU A 262 15.83 -14.40 0.14
C LEU A 262 15.02 -14.77 1.39
N ASN A 263 15.40 -14.17 2.52
CA ASN A 263 14.71 -14.36 3.80
C ASN A 263 13.59 -13.32 3.95
N TYR A 264 12.44 -13.59 3.35
CA TYR A 264 11.32 -12.65 3.33
C TYR A 264 10.40 -12.87 4.54
N LYS A 265 10.26 -11.85 5.38
CA LYS A 265 9.29 -11.82 6.50
C LYS A 265 8.54 -10.49 6.46
N GLY A 266 7.22 -10.54 6.32
CA GLY A 266 6.44 -9.29 6.24
C GLY A 266 5.13 -9.45 5.48
N VAL A 267 4.68 -8.34 4.92
CA VAL A 267 3.54 -8.29 4.00
C VAL A 267 4.06 -8.10 2.58
N LEU A 268 3.55 -8.89 1.66
CA LEU A 268 3.75 -8.72 0.23
C LEU A 268 2.43 -8.26 -0.39
N PHE A 269 2.44 -7.06 -0.93
CA PHE A 269 1.37 -6.56 -1.79
C PHE A 269 1.71 -6.90 -3.23
N ILE A 270 0.76 -7.45 -3.96
CA ILE A 270 0.91 -7.88 -5.34
C ILE A 270 -0.14 -7.17 -6.18
N GLY A 271 0.29 -6.22 -7.01
CA GLY A 271 -0.55 -5.60 -8.04
C GLY A 271 -0.72 -6.56 -9.21
N LEU A 272 -1.95 -6.81 -9.62
CA LEU A 272 -2.31 -7.76 -10.67
C LEU A 272 -3.12 -7.10 -11.77
N MET A 273 -2.91 -7.54 -13.00
CA MET A 273 -3.83 -7.37 -14.12
C MET A 273 -4.44 -8.73 -14.46
N ILE A 274 -5.76 -8.81 -14.37
CA ILE A 274 -6.50 -10.01 -14.80
C ILE A 274 -6.79 -9.84 -16.29
N THR A 275 -5.99 -10.51 -17.12
CA THR A 275 -6.07 -10.47 -18.57
C THR A 275 -6.87 -11.67 -19.10
N GLU A 276 -7.16 -11.69 -20.40
CA GLU A 276 -7.76 -12.86 -21.07
C GLU A 276 -6.88 -14.12 -20.96
N ASP A 277 -5.56 -13.96 -20.84
CA ASP A 277 -4.58 -15.05 -20.68
C ASP A 277 -4.36 -15.45 -19.20
N GLY A 278 -5.14 -14.90 -18.27
CA GLY A 278 -5.01 -15.12 -16.81
C GLY A 278 -4.32 -13.96 -16.07
N PRO A 279 -4.06 -14.14 -14.76
CA PRO A 279 -3.49 -13.09 -13.92
C PRO A 279 -2.01 -12.85 -14.21
N LYS A 280 -1.61 -11.59 -14.39
CA LYS A 280 -0.21 -11.15 -14.56
C LYS A 280 0.18 -10.14 -13.49
N VAL A 281 1.38 -10.28 -12.92
CA VAL A 281 1.90 -9.36 -11.90
C VAL A 281 2.32 -8.05 -12.56
N LEU A 282 1.79 -6.93 -12.05
CA LEU A 282 2.17 -5.58 -12.42
C LEU A 282 3.38 -5.10 -11.62
N GLU A 283 3.33 -5.33 -10.30
CA GLU A 283 4.36 -4.94 -9.35
C GLU A 283 4.23 -5.68 -8.02
N TYR A 284 5.33 -5.71 -7.25
CA TYR A 284 5.34 -6.06 -5.85
C TYR A 284 5.57 -4.80 -5.01
N ASN A 285 4.85 -4.69 -3.88
CA ASN A 285 5.18 -3.76 -2.82
C ASN A 285 5.40 -4.55 -1.53
N VAL A 286 6.38 -4.14 -0.73
CA VAL A 286 6.91 -4.95 0.37
C VAL A 286 6.33 -4.57 1.73
N ARG A 287 5.09 -4.11 1.75
CA ARG A 287 4.41 -3.55 2.92
C ARG A 287 2.89 -3.65 2.74
N PHE A 288 2.18 -3.34 3.81
CA PHE A 288 0.75 -3.14 3.74
C PHE A 288 0.36 -2.08 2.70
N GLY A 289 -0.75 -2.28 1.99
CA GLY A 289 -1.34 -1.30 1.08
C GLY A 289 -1.93 -0.10 1.81
N ASP A 290 -2.18 0.98 1.11
CA ASP A 290 -2.90 2.15 1.61
C ASP A 290 -3.72 2.75 0.47
N PRO A 291 -5.08 2.59 0.43
CA PRO A 291 -5.94 2.35 1.58
C PRO A 291 -6.44 0.90 1.79
N GLU A 292 -5.89 -0.12 1.18
CA GLU A 292 -6.39 -1.51 1.32
C GLU A 292 -6.36 -1.98 2.77
N THR A 293 -5.33 -1.62 3.53
CA THR A 293 -5.15 -2.01 4.94
C THR A 293 -6.32 -1.60 5.81
N GLN A 294 -6.91 -0.43 5.56
CA GLN A 294 -8.06 0.08 6.29
C GLN A 294 -9.26 -0.87 6.19
N SER A 295 -9.51 -1.44 5.01
CA SER A 295 -10.59 -2.41 4.80
C SER A 295 -10.24 -3.81 5.28
N VAL A 296 -9.03 -4.27 5.00
CA VAL A 296 -8.58 -5.64 5.32
C VAL A 296 -8.45 -5.86 6.83
N LEU A 297 -7.79 -4.93 7.54
CA LEU A 297 -7.63 -5.04 9.01
C LEU A 297 -8.94 -4.79 9.76
N PHE A 298 -9.88 -4.05 9.18
CA PHE A 298 -11.21 -3.90 9.75
C PHE A 298 -11.97 -5.23 9.83
N ARG A 299 -11.74 -6.10 8.86
CA ARG A 299 -12.31 -7.45 8.81
C ARG A 299 -11.51 -8.48 9.62
N LEU A 300 -10.23 -8.24 9.88
CA LEU A 300 -9.36 -9.20 10.57
C LEU A 300 -9.83 -9.44 12.01
N GLU A 301 -10.23 -10.69 12.34
CA GLU A 301 -10.59 -11.10 13.70
C GLU A 301 -9.36 -11.53 14.50
N THR A 302 -8.52 -12.37 13.91
CA THR A 302 -7.29 -12.84 14.56
C THR A 302 -6.41 -11.66 15.01
N ASP A 303 -5.80 -11.77 16.17
CA ASP A 303 -4.90 -10.75 16.72
C ASP A 303 -3.71 -10.56 15.78
N LEU A 304 -3.48 -9.33 15.34
CA LEU A 304 -2.44 -8.99 14.36
C LEU A 304 -1.03 -9.25 14.95
N HIS A 305 -0.82 -8.94 16.25
CA HIS A 305 0.49 -9.21 16.88
C HIS A 305 0.83 -10.69 16.86
N LYS A 306 -0.15 -11.61 17.03
CA LYS A 306 0.08 -13.07 16.98
C LYS A 306 0.46 -13.54 15.57
N ILE A 307 -0.17 -12.97 14.55
CA ILE A 307 0.20 -13.25 13.15
C ILE A 307 1.64 -12.79 12.90
N ILE A 308 1.99 -11.58 13.36
CA ILE A 308 3.33 -11.02 13.21
C ILE A 308 4.37 -11.89 13.93
N GLU A 309 4.11 -12.31 15.17
CA GLU A 309 5.02 -13.20 15.90
C GLU A 309 5.17 -14.56 15.19
N ALA A 310 4.09 -15.13 14.68
CA ALA A 310 4.15 -16.36 13.89
C ALA A 310 5.02 -16.21 12.63
N ILE A 311 4.94 -15.05 11.94
CA ILE A 311 5.79 -14.75 10.78
C ILE A 311 7.26 -14.66 11.18
N LEU A 312 7.56 -13.93 12.26
CA LEU A 312 8.93 -13.76 12.73
C LEU A 312 9.57 -15.08 13.16
N ASP A 313 8.76 -16.00 13.69
CA ASP A 313 9.16 -17.34 14.13
C ASP A 313 9.12 -18.41 13.02
N ASP A 314 8.80 -18.08 11.77
CA ASP A 314 8.61 -19.02 10.64
C ASP A 314 7.50 -20.07 10.88
N LYS A 315 6.45 -19.68 11.60
CA LYS A 315 5.29 -20.52 12.01
C LYS A 315 3.96 -20.04 11.41
N LEU A 316 3.99 -19.20 10.36
CA LEU A 316 2.77 -18.67 9.75
C LEU A 316 1.77 -19.76 9.33
N LYS A 317 2.25 -20.92 8.91
CA LYS A 317 1.42 -22.09 8.55
C LYS A 317 0.64 -22.70 9.74
N ASP A 318 1.08 -22.42 10.97
CA ASP A 318 0.53 -23.04 12.19
C ASP A 318 -0.55 -22.15 12.85
N ILE A 319 -0.79 -20.94 12.33
CA ILE A 319 -1.81 -20.00 12.80
C ILE A 319 -3.01 -19.97 11.85
N GLU A 320 -4.21 -20.08 12.42
CA GLU A 320 -5.46 -19.87 11.67
C GLU A 320 -5.80 -18.38 11.66
N ILE A 321 -5.99 -17.82 10.46
CA ILE A 321 -6.30 -16.40 10.28
C ILE A 321 -7.78 -16.27 9.89
N ASN A 322 -8.56 -15.68 10.79
CA ASN A 322 -9.99 -15.52 10.66
C ASN A 322 -10.38 -14.09 10.34
N TYR A 323 -11.41 -13.94 9.53
CA TYR A 323 -11.96 -12.66 9.11
C TYR A 323 -13.47 -12.61 9.32
N LYS A 324 -13.98 -11.45 9.64
CA LYS A 324 -15.42 -11.17 9.71
C LYS A 324 -16.07 -11.40 8.34
N LYS A 325 -17.33 -11.81 8.37
CA LYS A 325 -18.14 -12.00 7.16
C LYS A 325 -18.61 -10.69 6.57
N GLU A 326 -18.81 -9.67 7.43
CA GLU A 326 -19.28 -8.36 7.02
C GLU A 326 -18.34 -7.76 5.98
N GLU A 327 -18.92 -7.08 5.04
CA GLU A 327 -18.26 -6.38 3.96
C GLU A 327 -17.92 -4.95 4.38
N VAL A 328 -16.79 -4.45 3.94
CA VAL A 328 -16.23 -3.17 4.39
C VAL A 328 -16.05 -2.22 3.22
N VAL A 329 -16.37 -0.95 3.42
CA VAL A 329 -16.05 0.15 2.51
C VAL A 329 -15.25 1.22 3.27
N CYS A 330 -14.18 1.68 2.63
CA CYS A 330 -13.38 2.84 3.05
C CYS A 330 -13.33 3.85 1.92
N VAL A 331 -13.80 5.08 2.14
CA VAL A 331 -13.72 6.19 1.17
C VAL A 331 -12.75 7.24 1.69
N MET A 332 -11.75 7.59 0.86
CA MET A 332 -10.77 8.61 1.20
C MET A 332 -11.27 10.00 0.86
N LEU A 333 -11.23 10.90 1.85
CA LEU A 333 -11.43 12.34 1.66
C LEU A 333 -10.06 12.98 1.44
N THR A 334 -9.93 13.76 0.37
CA THR A 334 -8.65 14.34 -0.08
C THR A 334 -8.71 15.85 -0.11
N SER A 335 -7.54 16.48 -0.01
CA SER A 335 -7.38 17.93 -0.24
C SER A 335 -7.65 18.27 -1.70
N GLY A 336 -8.24 19.43 -1.95
CA GLY A 336 -8.46 19.95 -3.31
C GLY A 336 -7.13 20.12 -4.04
N GLY A 337 -7.07 19.64 -5.29
CA GLY A 337 -5.87 19.61 -6.11
C GLY A 337 -5.11 18.28 -6.08
N TYR A 338 -5.34 17.40 -5.08
CA TYR A 338 -4.71 16.08 -5.04
C TYR A 338 -5.06 15.23 -6.29
N PRO A 339 -4.13 14.51 -6.93
CA PRO A 339 -2.77 14.15 -6.49
C PRO A 339 -1.67 15.15 -6.89
N GLU A 340 -2.03 16.28 -7.47
CA GLU A 340 -1.11 17.37 -7.82
C GLU A 340 -0.87 18.29 -6.61
N ASP A 341 -0.70 19.59 -6.85
CA ASP A 341 -0.46 20.56 -5.79
C ASP A 341 -1.73 20.81 -4.97
N TYR A 342 -1.60 20.81 -3.66
CA TYR A 342 -2.70 21.05 -2.72
C TYR A 342 -2.25 21.88 -1.53
N GLU A 343 -3.19 22.65 -0.98
CA GLU A 343 -2.99 23.42 0.23
C GLU A 343 -3.19 22.57 1.48
N LYS A 344 -2.44 22.89 2.54
CA LYS A 344 -2.52 22.28 3.87
C LYS A 344 -3.05 23.29 4.89
N GLY A 345 -3.43 22.81 6.10
CA GLY A 345 -3.85 23.67 7.21
C GLY A 345 -5.33 24.05 7.18
N LYS A 346 -6.15 23.42 6.34
CA LYS A 346 -7.61 23.63 6.33
C LYS A 346 -8.25 22.94 7.52
N GLY A 347 -9.09 23.65 8.29
CA GLY A 347 -9.80 23.10 9.45
C GLY A 347 -10.76 21.99 9.08
N ILE A 348 -10.72 20.87 9.81
CA ILE A 348 -11.62 19.73 9.64
C ILE A 348 -12.68 19.77 10.72
N THR A 349 -13.95 19.68 10.37
CA THR A 349 -15.10 19.72 11.28
C THR A 349 -16.09 18.59 11.00
N GLY A 350 -16.94 18.27 11.97
CA GLY A 350 -18.06 17.34 11.81
C GLY A 350 -17.76 15.90 12.20
N LEU A 351 -16.51 15.57 12.58
CA LEU A 351 -16.15 14.21 13.00
C LEU A 351 -16.89 13.78 14.27
N GLU A 352 -17.23 14.73 15.14
CA GLU A 352 -18.00 14.53 16.37
C GLU A 352 -19.48 14.13 16.13
N ASN A 353 -19.97 14.27 14.89
CA ASN A 353 -21.35 13.97 14.53
C ASN A 353 -21.52 12.62 13.81
N LEU A 354 -20.46 11.85 13.67
CA LEU A 354 -20.48 10.56 12.98
C LEU A 354 -21.28 9.50 13.75
N ASP A 355 -21.87 8.56 13.02
CA ASP A 355 -22.55 7.41 13.63
C ASP A 355 -21.50 6.51 14.33
N GLU A 356 -21.88 5.81 15.43
CA GLU A 356 -20.96 5.07 16.30
C GLU A 356 -20.20 3.90 15.60
N ASP A 357 -20.77 3.37 14.52
CA ASP A 357 -20.17 2.27 13.74
C ASP A 357 -19.18 2.74 12.65
N ILE A 358 -18.93 4.04 12.58
CA ILE A 358 -17.96 4.64 11.66
C ILE A 358 -16.58 4.70 12.33
N VAL A 359 -15.57 4.23 11.61
CA VAL A 359 -14.16 4.41 11.98
C VAL A 359 -13.51 5.39 11.03
N VAL A 360 -12.83 6.38 11.58
CA VAL A 360 -12.08 7.39 10.82
C VAL A 360 -10.60 7.05 10.86
N PHE A 361 -10.03 6.70 9.72
CA PHE A 361 -8.58 6.50 9.61
C PHE A 361 -7.92 7.79 9.10
N HIS A 362 -7.15 8.44 9.96
CA HIS A 362 -6.42 9.65 9.62
C HIS A 362 -5.17 9.30 8.79
N SER A 363 -4.99 10.03 7.69
CA SER A 363 -3.79 9.99 6.85
C SER A 363 -3.01 11.30 7.03
N GLY A 364 -3.29 12.29 6.22
CA GLY A 364 -2.64 13.59 6.26
C GLY A 364 -3.34 14.58 7.17
N THR A 365 -3.24 14.41 8.48
CA THR A 365 -3.83 15.31 9.48
C THR A 365 -2.82 15.71 10.54
N LYS A 366 -3.01 16.88 11.16
CA LYS A 366 -2.27 17.32 12.34
C LYS A 366 -3.14 18.20 13.24
N LEU A 367 -2.72 18.35 14.47
CA LEU A 367 -3.26 19.41 15.36
C LEU A 367 -2.45 20.69 15.18
N LEU A 368 -3.14 21.80 14.96
CA LEU A 368 -2.59 23.15 14.91
C LEU A 368 -3.36 24.03 15.88
N ASP A 369 -2.70 24.51 16.90
CA ASP A 369 -3.32 25.30 18.00
C ASP A 369 -4.59 24.62 18.58
N GLY A 370 -4.54 23.29 18.73
CA GLY A 370 -5.64 22.49 19.25
C GLY A 370 -6.73 22.14 18.23
N ASN A 371 -6.68 22.67 17.02
CA ASN A 371 -7.63 22.39 15.95
C ASN A 371 -7.11 21.29 15.01
N LEU A 372 -7.98 20.38 14.60
CA LEU A 372 -7.66 19.38 13.60
C LEU A 372 -7.64 20.02 12.22
N VAL A 373 -6.53 19.84 11.50
CA VAL A 373 -6.34 20.44 10.14
C VAL A 373 -5.75 19.43 9.16
N THR A 374 -5.97 19.70 7.85
CA THR A 374 -5.34 18.95 6.76
C THR A 374 -3.82 19.14 6.76
N ASN A 375 -3.07 18.05 6.47
CA ASN A 375 -1.61 18.05 6.38
C ASN A 375 -1.07 17.17 5.24
N GLY A 376 -1.93 16.68 4.37
CA GLY A 376 -1.57 15.79 3.27
C GLY A 376 -2.58 15.82 2.13
N GLY A 377 -2.29 15.14 1.03
CA GLY A 377 -3.21 14.99 -0.09
C GLY A 377 -4.40 14.12 0.26
N ARG A 378 -4.18 12.87 0.69
CA ARG A 378 -5.20 12.05 1.35
C ARG A 378 -5.26 12.49 2.82
N VAL A 379 -6.45 12.83 3.30
CA VAL A 379 -6.66 13.46 4.62
C VAL A 379 -7.18 12.44 5.61
N ILE A 380 -8.35 11.88 5.36
CA ILE A 380 -9.01 10.86 6.23
C ILE A 380 -9.73 9.82 5.38
N GLY A 381 -9.81 8.59 5.88
CA GLY A 381 -10.62 7.51 5.33
C GLY A 381 -11.82 7.24 6.24
N ILE A 382 -13.02 7.27 5.67
CA ILE A 382 -14.28 6.97 6.38
C ILE A 382 -14.65 5.53 6.11
N THR A 383 -14.70 4.71 7.17
CA THR A 383 -14.77 3.26 7.07
C THR A 383 -15.88 2.68 7.93
N THR A 384 -16.65 1.75 7.39
CA THR A 384 -17.61 0.92 8.16
C THR A 384 -17.84 -0.42 7.48
N SER A 385 -18.55 -1.32 8.17
CA SER A 385 -19.01 -2.60 7.65
C SER A 385 -20.53 -2.72 7.63
N ALA A 386 -21.01 -3.63 6.79
CA ALA A 386 -22.42 -4.04 6.74
C ALA A 386 -22.53 -5.44 6.14
N ASP A 387 -23.77 -5.94 5.97
CA ASP A 387 -24.03 -7.25 5.36
C ASP A 387 -23.71 -7.28 3.85
N SER A 388 -23.54 -6.10 3.23
CA SER A 388 -23.11 -5.96 1.84
C SER A 388 -22.29 -4.68 1.63
N VAL A 389 -21.45 -4.68 0.58
CA VAL A 389 -20.67 -3.49 0.14
C VAL A 389 -21.61 -2.30 -0.12
N GLU A 390 -22.76 -2.54 -0.75
CA GLU A 390 -23.72 -1.46 -1.05
C GLU A 390 -24.27 -0.80 0.22
N GLU A 391 -24.60 -1.59 1.24
CA GLU A 391 -25.07 -1.06 2.53
C GLU A 391 -23.98 -0.35 3.30
N ALA A 392 -22.76 -0.90 3.31
CA ALA A 392 -21.60 -0.23 3.90
C ALA A 392 -21.33 1.11 3.21
N ALA A 393 -21.38 1.15 1.87
CA ALA A 393 -21.22 2.38 1.10
C ALA A 393 -22.31 3.42 1.44
N LYS A 394 -23.58 3.03 1.55
CA LYS A 394 -24.68 3.95 1.95
C LYS A 394 -24.37 4.60 3.31
N LYS A 395 -23.91 3.82 4.29
CA LYS A 395 -23.53 4.33 5.62
C LYS A 395 -22.35 5.29 5.54
N VAL A 396 -21.28 4.92 4.80
CA VAL A 396 -20.09 5.77 4.62
C VAL A 396 -20.49 7.12 4.03
N TYR A 397 -21.21 7.14 2.90
CA TYR A 397 -21.57 8.39 2.22
C TYR A 397 -22.50 9.26 3.04
N LYS A 398 -23.48 8.69 3.77
CA LYS A 398 -24.32 9.42 4.72
C LYS A 398 -23.50 10.14 5.79
N ASN A 399 -22.42 9.54 6.23
CA ASN A 399 -21.55 10.13 7.26
C ASN A 399 -20.54 11.13 6.68
N ILE A 400 -20.09 10.96 5.44
CA ILE A 400 -19.24 11.93 4.73
C ILE A 400 -19.95 13.29 4.62
N GLU A 401 -21.27 13.34 4.42
CA GLU A 401 -22.06 14.57 4.34
C GLU A 401 -21.99 15.44 5.62
N LYS A 402 -21.60 14.86 6.76
CA LYS A 402 -21.45 15.56 8.03
C LYS A 402 -20.07 16.22 8.17
N ILE A 403 -19.10 15.84 7.35
CA ILE A 403 -17.70 16.26 7.45
C ILE A 403 -17.45 17.41 6.47
N ASN A 404 -16.65 18.39 6.89
CA ASN A 404 -16.29 19.48 6.02
C ASN A 404 -14.87 19.98 6.27
N PHE A 405 -14.15 20.25 5.20
CA PHE A 405 -12.96 21.09 5.13
C PHE A 405 -12.87 21.72 3.74
N GLU A 406 -12.26 22.90 3.64
CA GLU A 406 -12.16 23.66 2.39
C GLU A 406 -11.44 22.86 1.30
N GLY A 407 -12.05 22.78 0.12
CA GLY A 407 -11.52 22.05 -1.03
C GLY A 407 -11.65 20.52 -0.92
N MET A 408 -12.46 19.99 0.01
CA MET A 408 -12.66 18.55 0.17
C MET A 408 -13.11 17.89 -1.14
N HIS A 409 -12.40 16.83 -1.54
CA HIS A 409 -12.76 16.00 -2.68
C HIS A 409 -12.81 14.52 -2.29
N TYR A 410 -13.74 13.76 -2.86
CA TYR A 410 -13.86 12.30 -2.72
C TYR A 410 -14.64 11.72 -3.89
N ARG A 411 -14.47 10.44 -4.15
CA ARG A 411 -15.27 9.71 -5.13
C ARG A 411 -16.62 9.32 -4.52
N THR A 412 -17.66 9.32 -5.35
CA THR A 412 -19.03 8.98 -4.94
C THR A 412 -19.51 7.64 -5.47
N ASP A 413 -18.67 6.91 -6.19
CA ASP A 413 -18.98 5.62 -6.86
C ASP A 413 -18.41 4.39 -6.17
N ILE A 414 -17.52 4.55 -5.16
CA ILE A 414 -16.89 3.42 -4.46
C ILE A 414 -17.94 2.60 -3.69
N GLY A 415 -18.00 1.30 -3.97
CA GLY A 415 -18.96 0.37 -3.34
C GLY A 415 -20.42 0.55 -3.76
N ARG A 416 -20.71 1.33 -4.82
CA ARG A 416 -22.09 1.59 -5.29
C ARG A 416 -22.48 0.83 -6.55
N GLY A 417 -21.88 -0.33 -6.77
CA GLY A 417 -22.20 -1.18 -7.92
C GLY A 417 -21.70 -0.57 -9.22
N GLU A 418 -20.48 -0.85 -9.60
CA GLU A 418 -20.06 -0.70 -10.99
C GLU A 418 -20.84 -1.74 -11.78
N LYS A 419 -21.78 -1.30 -12.62
CA LYS A 419 -22.14 -2.13 -13.76
C LYS A 419 -20.85 -2.25 -14.57
N ILE A 420 -20.21 -3.41 -14.49
CA ILE A 420 -19.11 -3.78 -15.37
C ILE A 420 -19.69 -3.67 -16.79
N CYS A 421 -19.38 -2.56 -17.49
CA CYS A 421 -19.69 -2.39 -18.90
C CYS A 421 -18.57 -3.00 -19.72
#